data_3cb9811d0a74fee5f61d5847e4f0cd57
#
_entry.id   3cb9811d0a74fee5f61d5847e4f0cd57
#
_cell.length_a   1.000
_cell.length_b   1.000
_cell.length_c   1.000
_cell.angle_alpha   90.00
_cell.angle_beta   90.00
_cell.angle_gamma   90.00
#
_symmetry.space_group_name_H-M   'P 1'
#
loop_
_entity.id
_entity.type
_entity.pdbx_description
1 polymer ?
#
loop_
_entity_poly.entity_id
_entity_poly.type
_entity_poly.pdbx_seq_one_letter_code
_entity_poly.pdbx_strand_id
1 'polypeptide(L)'
;MKALYVADTVALARYLEDNLPRRANDVFVSAETEKATILVPEIAIAEFIYITLRGRLKVPDPKATITELVNNVASSQFLRAIGMSSSAWQSFIDSTVPELHDRLIYSIAVANEAKAIITNDPEIMASGYPTVW
;
A
#
# COMPACT_ATOMS: atom_id res chain seq x y z
N MET A 1 13.30 16.47 0.21
CA MET A 1 11.95 15.87 0.33
C MET A 1 12.04 14.37 0.23
N LYS A 2 11.32 13.67 1.11
CA LYS A 2 11.25 12.21 1.03
C LYS A 2 10.39 11.77 -0.16
N ALA A 3 10.80 10.70 -0.83
CA ALA A 3 9.97 10.09 -1.87
C ALA A 3 8.72 9.48 -1.24
N LEU A 4 7.59 9.62 -1.92
CA LEU A 4 6.32 9.00 -1.52
C LEU A 4 6.04 7.78 -2.39
N TYR A 5 5.63 6.70 -1.75
CA TYR A 5 5.15 5.48 -2.42
C TYR A 5 3.79 5.12 -1.87
N VAL A 6 3.03 4.37 -2.63
CA VAL A 6 1.74 3.82 -2.17
C VAL A 6 1.85 2.31 -2.21
N ALA A 7 1.54 1.65 -1.11
CA ALA A 7 1.53 0.18 -1.04
C ALA A 7 0.12 -0.35 -1.27
N ASP A 8 -0.02 -1.36 -2.14
CA ASP A 8 -1.26 -2.09 -2.24
C ASP A 8 -1.36 -3.16 -1.15
N THR A 9 -2.49 -3.86 -1.09
CA THR A 9 -2.75 -4.87 -0.06
C THR A 9 -1.74 -6.01 -0.10
N VAL A 10 -1.36 -6.47 -1.29
CA VAL A 10 -0.41 -7.59 -1.45
C VAL A 10 0.99 -7.18 -0.98
N ALA A 11 1.42 -5.97 -1.33
CA ALA A 11 2.70 -5.45 -0.87
C ALA A 11 2.76 -5.37 0.65
N LEU A 12 1.70 -4.87 1.27
CA LEU A 12 1.59 -4.77 2.72
C LEU A 12 1.65 -6.16 3.37
N ALA A 13 0.89 -7.11 2.83
CA ALA A 13 0.87 -8.48 3.33
C ALA A 13 2.24 -9.15 3.22
N ARG A 14 2.91 -9.00 2.09
CA ARG A 14 4.24 -9.56 1.86
C ARG A 14 5.29 -8.93 2.78
N TYR A 15 5.17 -7.63 3.03
CA TYR A 15 6.06 -6.96 3.98
C TYR A 15 5.93 -7.56 5.38
N LEU A 16 4.70 -7.78 5.85
CA LEU A 16 4.45 -8.33 7.18
C LEU A 16 4.77 -9.82 7.28
N GLU A 17 4.75 -10.54 6.17
CA GLU A 17 5.22 -11.93 6.09
C GLU A 17 6.74 -12.04 5.91
N ASP A 18 7.44 -10.91 5.80
CA ASP A 18 8.88 -10.84 5.49
C ASP A 18 9.21 -11.58 4.19
N ASN A 19 8.42 -11.33 3.15
CA ASN A 19 8.45 -12.08 1.89
C ASN A 19 8.31 -11.17 0.67
N LEU A 20 8.86 -9.96 0.73
CA LEU A 20 8.84 -9.05 -0.42
C LEU A 20 9.91 -9.41 -1.44
N PRO A 21 9.63 -9.24 -2.75
CA PRO A 21 10.68 -9.25 -3.76
C PRO A 21 11.70 -8.15 -3.49
N ARG A 22 12.91 -8.31 -4.02
CA ARG A 22 14.04 -7.44 -3.70
C ARG A 22 13.76 -5.96 -3.92
N ARG A 23 13.21 -5.60 -5.08
CA ARG A 23 13.00 -4.18 -5.42
C ARG A 23 11.94 -3.53 -4.53
N ALA A 24 10.84 -4.24 -4.27
CA ALA A 24 9.83 -3.77 -3.35
C ALA A 24 10.39 -3.68 -1.93
N ASN A 25 11.17 -4.66 -1.50
CA ASN A 25 11.81 -4.64 -0.19
C ASN A 25 12.74 -3.44 -0.03
N ASP A 26 13.49 -3.09 -1.07
CA ASP A 26 14.39 -1.93 -1.04
C ASP A 26 13.63 -0.63 -0.76
N VAL A 27 12.41 -0.50 -1.26
CA VAL A 27 11.55 0.66 -0.97
C VAL A 27 11.17 0.70 0.51
N PHE A 28 10.77 -0.43 1.07
CA PHE A 28 10.43 -0.51 2.50
C PHE A 28 11.66 -0.23 3.38
N VAL A 29 12.83 -0.74 3.02
CA VAL A 29 14.08 -0.43 3.72
C VAL A 29 14.39 1.06 3.65
N SER A 30 14.21 1.69 2.50
CA SER A 30 14.37 3.15 2.35
C SER A 30 13.43 3.91 3.26
N ALA A 31 12.20 3.44 3.43
CA ALA A 31 11.23 4.05 4.32
C ALA A 31 11.64 3.88 5.79
N GLU A 32 12.08 2.68 6.17
CA GLU A 32 12.55 2.40 7.53
C GLU A 32 13.78 3.23 7.91
N THR A 33 14.59 3.62 6.94
CA THR A 33 15.75 4.49 7.14
C THR A 33 15.45 5.97 6.87
N GLU A 34 14.18 6.35 6.86
CA GLU A 34 13.69 7.73 6.74
C GLU A 34 14.01 8.42 5.40
N LYS A 35 14.31 7.65 4.36
CA LYS A 35 14.56 8.17 3.01
C LYS A 35 13.31 8.21 2.15
N ALA A 36 12.26 7.54 2.57
CA ALA A 36 10.98 7.48 1.88
C ALA A 36 9.84 7.41 2.88
N THR A 37 8.62 7.69 2.41
CA THR A 37 7.40 7.46 3.17
C THR A 37 6.50 6.59 2.33
N ILE A 38 5.91 5.57 2.94
CA ILE A 38 4.94 4.69 2.28
C ILE A 38 3.55 5.07 2.78
N LEU A 39 2.71 5.50 1.86
CA LEU A 39 1.29 5.75 2.12
C LEU A 39 0.55 4.43 2.00
N VAL A 40 -0.22 4.10 3.02
CA VAL A 40 -1.01 2.87 3.06
C VAL A 40 -2.48 3.28 2.97
N PRO A 41 -3.13 3.04 1.82
CA PRO A 41 -4.55 3.35 1.68
C PRO A 41 -5.38 2.64 2.74
N GLU A 42 -6.35 3.33 3.31
CA GLU A 42 -7.23 2.74 4.31
C GLU A 42 -7.93 1.49 3.79
N ILE A 43 -8.28 1.47 2.50
CA ILE A 43 -8.85 0.28 1.88
C ILE A 43 -7.90 -0.92 1.92
N ALA A 44 -6.59 -0.69 1.73
CA ALA A 44 -5.59 -1.76 1.81
C ALA A 44 -5.46 -2.28 3.24
N ILE A 45 -5.54 -1.40 4.24
CA ILE A 45 -5.55 -1.80 5.65
C ILE A 45 -6.76 -2.68 5.94
N ALA A 46 -7.94 -2.26 5.50
CA ALA A 46 -9.18 -3.01 5.71
C ALA A 46 -9.12 -4.39 5.04
N GLU A 47 -8.64 -4.46 3.80
CA GLU A 47 -8.47 -5.73 3.10
C GLU A 47 -7.46 -6.62 3.81
N PHE A 48 -6.34 -6.07 4.24
CA PHE A 48 -5.31 -6.82 4.97
C PHE A 48 -5.88 -7.44 6.24
N ILE A 49 -6.60 -6.65 7.04
CA ILE A 49 -7.23 -7.15 8.26
C ILE A 49 -8.21 -8.27 7.94
N TYR A 50 -9.03 -8.08 6.90
CA TYR A 50 -10.03 -9.05 6.50
C TYR A 50 -9.40 -10.38 6.08
N ILE A 51 -8.40 -10.37 5.19
CA ILE A 51 -7.75 -11.60 4.75
C ILE A 51 -6.98 -12.29 5.88
N THR A 52 -6.41 -11.52 6.80
CA THR A 52 -5.69 -12.06 7.95
C THR A 52 -6.65 -12.76 8.91
N LEU A 53 -7.80 -12.15 9.20
CA LEU A 53 -8.83 -12.75 10.04
C LEU A 53 -9.43 -14.02 9.42
N ARG A 54 -9.39 -14.13 8.10
CA ARG A 54 -9.85 -15.34 7.40
C ARG A 54 -8.76 -16.42 7.28
N GLY A 55 -7.62 -16.23 7.92
CA GLY A 55 -6.54 -17.21 7.95
C GLY A 55 -5.79 -17.37 6.63
N ARG A 56 -5.82 -16.37 5.77
CA ARG A 56 -5.18 -16.43 4.45
C ARG A 56 -3.73 -15.95 4.45
N LEU A 57 -3.26 -15.38 5.55
CA LEU A 57 -1.86 -15.01 5.72
C LEU A 57 -1.11 -16.08 6.49
N LYS A 58 0.12 -16.36 6.04
CA LYS A 58 1.02 -17.30 6.73
C LYS A 58 1.78 -16.56 7.82
N VAL A 59 1.11 -16.29 8.93
CA VAL A 59 1.71 -15.64 10.10
C VAL A 59 1.38 -16.48 11.35
N PRO A 60 2.31 -16.54 12.33
CA PRO A 60 2.10 -17.35 13.52
C PRO A 60 0.93 -16.91 14.39
N ASP A 61 0.72 -15.60 14.50
CA ASP A 61 -0.35 -15.02 15.31
C ASP A 61 -1.04 -13.91 14.53
N PRO A 62 -2.19 -14.20 13.87
CA PRO A 62 -2.89 -13.21 13.06
C PRO A 62 -3.28 -11.93 13.80
N LYS A 63 -3.76 -12.05 15.03
CA LYS A 63 -4.17 -10.86 15.80
C LYS A 63 -2.98 -9.99 16.19
N ALA A 64 -1.86 -10.60 16.54
CA ALA A 64 -0.64 -9.87 16.83
C ALA A 64 -0.13 -9.13 15.59
N THR A 65 -0.20 -9.76 14.43
CA THR A 65 0.20 -9.14 13.15
C THR A 65 -0.68 -7.95 12.81
N ILE A 66 -1.99 -8.07 13.00
CA ILE A 66 -2.93 -6.96 12.79
C ILE A 66 -2.61 -5.80 13.75
N THR A 67 -2.39 -6.12 15.03
CA THR A 67 -2.06 -5.11 16.03
C THR A 67 -0.76 -4.40 15.69
N GLU A 68 0.25 -5.13 15.24
CA GLU A 68 1.52 -4.56 14.79
C GLU A 68 1.31 -3.58 13.64
N LEU A 69 0.54 -3.95 12.63
CA LEU A 69 0.24 -3.05 11.51
C LEU A 69 -0.47 -1.79 11.99
N VAL A 70 -1.53 -1.93 12.77
CA VAL A 70 -2.31 -0.78 13.27
C VAL A 70 -1.43 0.16 14.08
N ASN A 71 -0.58 -0.39 14.95
CA ASN A 71 0.34 0.42 15.73
C ASN A 71 1.37 1.13 14.85
N ASN A 72 1.89 0.46 13.84
CA ASN A 72 2.86 1.04 12.91
C ASN A 72 2.26 2.22 12.13
N VAL A 73 1.07 2.08 11.58
CA VAL A 73 0.46 3.18 10.84
C VAL A 73 0.00 4.33 11.73
N ALA A 74 -0.23 4.07 13.02
CA ALA A 74 -0.63 5.10 13.98
C ALA A 74 0.56 5.89 14.51
N SER A 75 1.73 5.28 14.67
CA SER A 75 2.88 5.89 15.36
C SER A 75 4.14 5.97 14.52
N SER A 76 4.28 5.18 13.48
CA SER A 76 5.45 5.18 12.61
C SER A 76 5.45 6.39 11.68
N GLN A 77 6.63 6.87 11.32
CA GLN A 77 6.76 7.95 10.36
C GLN A 77 6.95 7.44 8.92
N PHE A 78 7.21 6.17 8.75
CA PHE A 78 7.46 5.61 7.41
C PHE A 78 6.27 4.90 6.79
N LEU A 79 5.32 4.41 7.59
CA LEU A 79 4.04 3.87 7.12
C LEU A 79 2.93 4.81 7.59
N ARG A 80 2.21 5.40 6.66
CA ARG A 80 1.15 6.37 7.00
C ARG A 80 -0.15 5.97 6.35
N ALA A 81 -1.19 5.80 7.17
CA ALA A 81 -2.53 5.56 6.66
C ALA A 81 -3.04 6.80 5.91
N ILE A 82 -3.72 6.59 4.79
CA ILE A 82 -4.27 7.68 3.99
C ILE A 82 -5.64 7.29 3.42
N GLY A 83 -6.56 8.24 3.47
CA GLY A 83 -7.88 8.11 2.89
C GLY A 83 -8.01 8.83 1.56
N MET A 84 -9.26 8.95 1.09
CA MET A 84 -9.59 9.61 -0.16
C MET A 84 -9.81 11.10 0.04
N SER A 85 -8.94 11.91 -0.56
CA SER A 85 -9.12 13.37 -0.64
C SER A 85 -10.05 13.73 -1.80
N SER A 86 -10.42 15.01 -1.91
CA SER A 86 -11.20 15.49 -3.05
C SER A 86 -10.50 15.22 -4.38
N SER A 87 -9.19 15.45 -4.45
CA SER A 87 -8.43 15.17 -5.67
C SER A 87 -8.33 13.67 -5.96
N ALA A 88 -8.26 12.84 -4.94
CA ALA A 88 -8.30 11.39 -5.13
C ALA A 88 -9.66 10.93 -5.67
N TRP A 89 -10.76 11.48 -5.19
CA TRP A 89 -12.08 11.18 -5.73
C TRP A 89 -12.20 11.61 -7.19
N GLN A 90 -11.64 12.77 -7.55
CA GLN A 90 -11.63 13.20 -8.95
C GLN A 90 -10.83 12.23 -9.83
N SER A 91 -9.66 11.80 -9.37
CA SER A 91 -8.87 10.79 -10.08
C SER A 91 -9.61 9.47 -10.20
N PHE A 92 -10.37 9.09 -9.17
CA PHE A 92 -11.20 7.88 -9.17
C PHE A 92 -12.26 7.94 -10.26
N ILE A 93 -12.94 9.10 -10.40
CA ILE A 93 -13.96 9.30 -11.42
C ILE A 93 -13.35 9.19 -12.83
N ASP A 94 -12.17 9.76 -13.02
CA ASP A 94 -11.52 9.85 -14.34
C ASP A 94 -10.74 8.58 -14.71
N SER A 95 -10.52 7.68 -13.75
CA SER A 95 -9.71 6.47 -13.96
C SER A 95 -10.41 5.44 -14.83
N THR A 96 -9.62 4.63 -15.54
CA THR A 96 -10.09 3.47 -16.31
C THR A 96 -9.72 2.15 -15.66
N VAL A 97 -9.11 2.17 -14.47
CA VAL A 97 -8.80 0.94 -13.73
C VAL A 97 -10.12 0.25 -13.37
N PRO A 98 -10.33 -1.01 -13.80
CA PRO A 98 -11.67 -1.61 -13.74
C PRO A 98 -12.08 -2.12 -12.35
N GLU A 99 -11.14 -2.62 -11.54
CA GLU A 99 -11.47 -3.19 -10.24
C GLU A 99 -11.53 -2.09 -9.18
N LEU A 100 -12.52 -2.16 -8.29
CA LEU A 100 -12.81 -1.12 -7.32
C LEU A 100 -11.63 -0.79 -6.40
N HIS A 101 -11.04 -1.80 -5.78
CA HIS A 101 -9.98 -1.58 -4.81
C HIS A 101 -8.70 -1.06 -5.48
N ASP A 102 -8.35 -1.62 -6.63
CA ASP A 102 -7.21 -1.15 -7.42
C ASP A 102 -7.41 0.28 -7.90
N ARG A 103 -8.64 0.63 -8.25
CA ARG A 103 -8.99 1.99 -8.68
C ARG A 103 -8.84 3.00 -7.55
N LEU A 104 -9.19 2.64 -6.32
CA LEU A 104 -8.98 3.47 -5.13
C LEU A 104 -7.49 3.68 -4.87
N ILE A 105 -6.71 2.61 -4.92
CA ILE A 105 -5.25 2.67 -4.69
C ILE A 105 -4.57 3.54 -5.75
N TYR A 106 -4.90 3.33 -7.02
CA TYR A 106 -4.42 4.15 -8.12
C TYR A 106 -4.75 5.63 -7.91
N SER A 107 -5.99 5.93 -7.54
CA SER A 107 -6.46 7.29 -7.36
C SER A 107 -5.71 8.02 -6.25
N ILE A 108 -5.42 7.33 -5.16
CA ILE A 108 -4.61 7.85 -4.06
C ILE A 108 -3.19 8.16 -4.53
N ALA A 109 -2.60 7.27 -5.33
CA ALA A 109 -1.25 7.49 -5.86
C ALA A 109 -1.19 8.72 -6.75
N VAL A 110 -2.15 8.88 -7.66
CA VAL A 110 -2.24 10.04 -8.56
C VAL A 110 -2.41 11.33 -7.76
N ALA A 111 -3.34 11.35 -6.81
CA ALA A 111 -3.65 12.55 -6.04
C ALA A 111 -2.49 13.00 -5.15
N ASN A 112 -1.66 12.08 -4.71
CA ASN A 112 -0.52 12.38 -3.84
C ASN A 112 0.80 12.48 -4.61
N GLU A 113 0.75 12.36 -5.93
CA GLU A 113 1.93 12.41 -6.80
C GLU A 113 3.01 11.43 -6.34
N ALA A 114 2.58 10.21 -5.97
CA ALA A 114 3.49 9.18 -5.50
C ALA A 114 4.49 8.81 -6.60
N LYS A 115 5.72 8.54 -6.20
CA LYS A 115 6.78 8.14 -7.12
C LYS A 115 6.45 6.82 -7.82
N ALA A 116 5.85 5.88 -7.09
CA ALA A 116 5.40 4.60 -7.64
C ALA A 116 4.39 3.95 -6.70
N ILE A 117 3.64 2.99 -7.24
CA ILE A 117 2.80 2.09 -6.45
C ILE A 117 3.59 0.80 -6.27
N ILE A 118 3.68 0.31 -5.05
CA ILE A 118 4.32 -0.98 -4.74
C ILE A 118 3.27 -2.04 -4.97
N THR A 119 3.36 -2.75 -6.09
CA THR A 119 2.34 -3.69 -6.55
C THR A 119 2.87 -4.62 -7.64
N ASN A 120 2.29 -5.81 -7.72
CA ASN A 120 2.45 -6.69 -8.89
C ASN A 120 1.13 -6.89 -9.63
N ASP A 121 0.12 -6.11 -9.33
CA ASP A 121 -1.20 -6.26 -9.94
C ASP A 121 -1.18 -5.85 -11.41
N PRO A 122 -1.57 -6.75 -12.34
CA PRO A 122 -1.53 -6.45 -13.77
C PRO A 122 -2.40 -5.26 -14.18
N GLU A 123 -3.53 -5.04 -13.53
CA GLU A 123 -4.44 -3.95 -13.87
C GLU A 123 -3.86 -2.60 -13.47
N ILE A 124 -3.22 -2.52 -12.31
CA ILE A 124 -2.52 -1.30 -11.88
C ILE A 124 -1.33 -1.05 -12.79
N MET A 125 -0.56 -2.09 -13.11
CA MET A 125 0.58 -1.98 -14.04
C MET A 125 0.12 -1.49 -15.42
N ALA A 126 -1.01 -1.98 -15.91
CA ALA A 126 -1.58 -1.58 -17.20
C ALA A 126 -2.09 -0.13 -17.21
N SER A 127 -2.31 0.48 -16.05
CA SER A 127 -2.76 1.88 -15.95
C SER A 127 -1.73 2.88 -16.48
N GLY A 128 -0.48 2.47 -16.60
CA GLY A 128 0.63 3.34 -16.99
C GLY A 128 1.28 4.09 -15.83
N TYR A 129 0.73 4.01 -14.64
CA TYR A 129 1.36 4.62 -13.46
C TYR A 129 2.65 3.85 -13.09
N PRO A 130 3.72 4.54 -12.63
CA PRO A 130 4.94 3.84 -12.22
C PRO A 130 4.68 2.83 -11.11
N THR A 131 5.24 1.64 -11.25
CA THR A 131 5.11 0.56 -10.26
C THR A 131 6.48 0.00 -9.91
N VAL A 132 6.58 -0.61 -8.74
CA VAL A 132 7.78 -1.32 -8.30
C VAL A 132 7.38 -2.63 -7.61
N TRP A 133 8.13 -3.69 -7.96
CA TRP A 133 7.89 -5.01 -7.37
C TRP A 133 9.16 -5.87 -7.34
#